data_422e22bd03a7cd1bf3343cd162f4bfa1
#
_entry.id   422e22bd03a7cd1bf3343cd162f4bfa1
#
_cell.length_a   1.000
_cell.length_b   1.000
_cell.length_c   1.000
_cell.angle_alpha   90.00
_cell.angle_beta   90.00
_cell.angle_gamma   90.00
#
_symmetry.space_group_name_H-M   'P 1'
#
loop_
_entity.id
_entity.type
_entity.pdbx_description
1 polymer ?
#
loop_
_entity_poly.entity_id
_entity_poly.type
_entity_poly.pdbx_seq_one_letter_code
_entity_poly.pdbx_strand_id
1 'polypeptide(L)'
;MAMKLALVVRTDLGMGRGKIAAQAAHAAVAAVLATARSRDFAAWLAEGQPKVVLKVASAEELLDVARRARAARLPVELIQDAGRTQVAPGTATCCAVGPADSARMDPITAELGLL
;
A
#
# COMPACT_ATOMS: atom_id res chain seq x y z
N MET A 1 20.35 0.12 5.88
CA MET A 1 19.11 0.91 5.85
C MET A 1 17.92 -0.01 5.99
N ALA A 2 16.94 0.39 6.77
CA ALA A 2 15.72 -0.38 6.91
C ALA A 2 14.77 -0.03 5.76
N MET A 3 14.46 -1.02 4.95
CA MET A 3 13.52 -0.88 3.83
C MET A 3 12.15 -1.43 4.25
N LYS A 4 11.07 -0.89 3.71
CA LYS A 4 9.74 -1.47 3.92
C LYS A 4 8.80 -1.21 2.76
N LEU A 5 7.75 -2.01 2.68
CA LEU A 5 6.60 -1.80 1.83
C LEU A 5 5.38 -1.60 2.74
N ALA A 6 4.68 -0.50 2.59
CA ALA A 6 3.45 -0.25 3.34
C ALA A 6 2.24 -0.57 2.47
N LEU A 7 1.32 -1.34 3.03
CA LEU A 7 0.04 -1.66 2.39
C LEU A 7 -1.05 -0.99 3.21
N VAL A 8 -1.72 -0.01 2.64
CA VAL A 8 -2.70 0.83 3.34
C VAL A 8 -4.10 0.45 2.88
N VAL A 9 -4.92 -0.03 3.81
CA VAL A 9 -6.21 -0.66 3.51
C VAL A 9 -7.36 0.13 4.15
N ARG A 10 -8.43 0.34 3.38
CA ARG A 10 -9.68 0.93 3.90
C ARG A 10 -10.41 -0.05 4.79
N THR A 11 -10.89 0.44 5.93
CA THR A 11 -11.66 -0.38 6.87
C THR A 11 -13.17 -0.10 6.82
N ASP A 12 -13.58 0.93 6.07
CA ASP A 12 -14.98 1.36 6.03
C ASP A 12 -15.85 0.62 5.01
N LEU A 13 -15.25 -0.23 4.18
CA LEU A 13 -15.95 -0.93 3.10
C LEU A 13 -16.62 -2.23 3.52
N GLY A 14 -16.45 -2.67 4.74
CA GLY A 14 -17.00 -3.93 5.21
C GLY A 14 -16.39 -5.16 4.55
N MET A 15 -15.15 -5.05 4.06
CA MET A 15 -14.48 -6.18 3.43
C MET A 15 -14.16 -7.26 4.45
N GLY A 16 -14.45 -8.52 4.11
CA GLY A 16 -14.06 -9.67 4.92
C GLY A 16 -12.55 -9.90 4.88
N ARG A 17 -12.07 -10.75 5.78
CA ARG A 17 -10.64 -11.05 5.94
C ARG A 17 -9.99 -11.53 4.63
N GLY A 18 -10.65 -12.43 3.91
CA GLY A 18 -10.14 -12.94 2.64
C GLY A 18 -10.02 -11.85 1.59
N LYS A 19 -11.03 -10.98 1.50
CA LYS A 19 -11.02 -9.85 0.57
C LYS A 19 -9.88 -8.89 0.89
N ILE A 20 -9.70 -8.56 2.17
CA ILE A 20 -8.60 -7.69 2.62
C ILE A 20 -7.25 -8.31 2.22
N ALA A 21 -7.06 -9.59 2.51
CA ALA A 21 -5.83 -10.29 2.19
C ALA A 21 -5.56 -10.28 0.68
N ALA A 22 -6.59 -10.53 -0.13
CA ALA A 22 -6.46 -10.53 -1.59
C ALA A 22 -6.09 -9.13 -2.12
N GLN A 23 -6.72 -8.08 -1.60
CA GLN A 23 -6.41 -6.72 -2.02
C GLN A 23 -5.01 -6.27 -1.60
N ALA A 24 -4.59 -6.63 -0.38
CA ALA A 24 -3.23 -6.36 0.09
C ALA A 24 -2.19 -7.09 -0.77
N ALA A 25 -2.45 -8.35 -1.11
CA ALA A 25 -1.58 -9.12 -2.00
C ALA A 25 -1.51 -8.49 -3.39
N HIS A 26 -2.66 -8.03 -3.92
CA HIS A 26 -2.71 -7.35 -5.22
C HIS A 26 -1.83 -6.09 -5.19
N ALA A 27 -1.95 -5.29 -4.14
CA ALA A 27 -1.15 -4.08 -3.99
C ALA A 27 0.35 -4.39 -3.92
N ALA A 28 0.73 -5.43 -3.18
CA ALA A 28 2.12 -5.85 -3.06
C ALA A 28 2.69 -6.30 -4.42
N VAL A 29 1.93 -7.08 -5.18
CA VAL A 29 2.36 -7.53 -6.51
C VAL A 29 2.49 -6.34 -7.46
N ALA A 30 1.53 -5.42 -7.46
CA ALA A 30 1.60 -4.20 -8.28
C ALA A 30 2.85 -3.39 -7.95
N ALA A 31 3.17 -3.22 -6.67
CA ALA A 31 4.37 -2.51 -6.23
C ALA A 31 5.65 -3.18 -6.72
N VAL A 32 5.73 -4.51 -6.63
CA VAL A 32 6.88 -5.30 -7.09
C VAL A 32 7.06 -5.14 -8.60
N LEU A 33 5.99 -5.31 -9.36
CA LEU A 33 6.06 -5.19 -10.82
C LEU A 33 6.49 -3.79 -11.27
N ALA A 34 6.06 -2.76 -10.56
CA ALA A 34 6.40 -1.37 -10.88
C ALA A 34 7.84 -1.00 -10.52
N THR A 35 8.45 -1.68 -9.54
CA THR A 35 9.75 -1.28 -8.98
C THR A 35 10.86 -2.31 -9.15
N ALA A 36 10.60 -3.43 -9.83
CA ALA A 36 11.50 -4.58 -9.89
C ALA A 36 12.92 -4.27 -10.40
N ARG A 37 13.10 -3.17 -11.11
CA ARG A 37 14.42 -2.75 -11.64
C ARG A 37 15.11 -1.70 -10.78
N SER A 38 14.49 -1.29 -9.67
CA SER A 38 15.05 -0.24 -8.82
C SER A 38 16.04 -0.80 -7.79
N ARG A 39 16.93 0.07 -7.31
CA ARG A 39 17.84 -0.27 -6.22
C ARG A 39 17.08 -0.50 -4.91
N ASP A 40 16.02 0.26 -4.69
CA ASP A 40 15.20 0.14 -3.48
C ASP A 40 14.50 -1.22 -3.44
N PHE A 41 14.00 -1.71 -4.57
CA PHE A 41 13.43 -3.04 -4.64
C PHE A 41 14.47 -4.11 -4.29
N ALA A 42 15.67 -4.01 -4.87
CA ALA A 42 16.73 -4.98 -4.61
C ALA A 42 17.14 -4.99 -3.13
N ALA A 43 17.26 -3.82 -2.52
CA ALA A 43 17.59 -3.70 -1.10
C ALA A 43 16.48 -4.29 -0.22
N TRP A 44 15.23 -3.99 -0.54
CA TRP A 44 14.09 -4.51 0.18
C TRP A 44 14.01 -6.04 0.08
N LEU A 45 14.22 -6.58 -1.12
CA LEU A 45 14.23 -8.01 -1.34
C LEU A 45 15.33 -8.69 -0.51
N ALA A 46 16.52 -8.10 -0.48
CA ALA A 46 17.67 -8.62 0.28
C ALA A 46 17.40 -8.61 1.79
N GLU A 47 16.58 -7.69 2.29
CA GLU A 47 16.19 -7.62 3.70
C GLU A 47 15.06 -8.57 4.07
N GLY A 48 14.57 -9.38 3.15
CA GLY A 48 13.49 -10.33 3.40
C GLY A 48 12.09 -9.81 3.13
N GLN A 49 11.97 -8.74 2.35
CA GLN A 49 10.67 -8.18 1.94
C GLN A 49 9.81 -7.70 3.12
N PRO A 50 10.33 -6.87 4.03
CA PRO A 50 9.52 -6.44 5.18
C PRO A 50 8.32 -5.61 4.74
N LYS A 51 7.16 -5.92 5.32
CA LYS A 51 5.88 -5.28 5.00
C LYS A 51 5.18 -4.85 6.27
N VAL A 52 4.41 -3.79 6.17
CA VAL A 52 3.49 -3.37 7.22
C VAL A 52 2.14 -3.13 6.59
N VAL A 53 1.08 -3.58 7.26
CA VAL A 53 -0.30 -3.35 6.80
C VAL A 53 -0.94 -2.34 7.73
N LEU A 54 -1.34 -1.22 7.16
CA LEU A 54 -1.88 -0.07 7.86
C LEU A 54 -3.34 0.12 7.46
N LYS A 55 -4.08 0.88 8.26
CA LYS A 55 -5.50 1.13 8.00
C LYS A 55 -5.79 2.62 7.85
N VAL A 56 -6.80 2.90 7.02
CA VAL A 56 -7.47 4.19 6.92
C VAL A 56 -8.97 3.97 6.95
N ALA A 57 -9.73 4.98 7.32
CA ALA A 57 -11.16 4.84 7.57
C ALA A 57 -12.04 5.35 6.41
N SER A 58 -11.47 5.84 5.32
CA SER A 58 -12.25 6.41 4.21
C SER A 58 -11.45 6.43 2.91
N ALA A 59 -12.17 6.60 1.79
CA ALA A 59 -11.56 6.84 0.49
C ALA A 59 -10.68 8.08 0.51
N GLU A 60 -11.16 9.13 1.18
CA GLU A 60 -10.47 10.42 1.27
C GLU A 60 -9.10 10.27 1.95
N GLU A 61 -9.06 9.53 3.07
CA GLU A 61 -7.81 9.25 3.75
C GLU A 61 -6.85 8.42 2.90
N LEU A 62 -7.38 7.42 2.19
CA LEU A 62 -6.56 6.59 1.30
C LEU A 62 -5.94 7.42 0.18
N LEU A 63 -6.74 8.24 -0.47
CA LEU A 63 -6.26 9.09 -1.57
C LEU A 63 -5.29 10.15 -1.08
N ASP A 64 -5.47 10.65 0.15
CA ASP A 64 -4.52 11.58 0.76
C ASP A 64 -3.16 10.95 0.98
N VAL A 65 -3.13 9.72 1.49
CA VAL A 65 -1.88 8.96 1.66
C VAL A 65 -1.18 8.80 0.30
N ALA A 66 -1.92 8.36 -0.72
CA ALA A 66 -1.37 8.17 -2.06
C ALA A 66 -0.81 9.47 -2.62
N ARG A 67 -1.53 10.58 -2.47
CA ARG A 67 -1.11 11.89 -2.95
C ARG A 67 0.15 12.38 -2.25
N ARG A 68 0.21 12.25 -0.94
CA ARG A 68 1.37 12.67 -0.15
C ARG A 68 2.60 11.83 -0.47
N ALA A 69 2.41 10.53 -0.67
CA ALA A 69 3.50 9.63 -1.05
C ALA A 69 4.05 9.99 -2.44
N ARG A 70 3.18 10.26 -3.39
CA ARG A 70 3.61 10.71 -4.73
C ARG A 70 4.34 12.04 -4.69
N ALA A 71 3.87 12.97 -3.88
CA ALA A 71 4.53 14.27 -3.69
C ALA A 71 5.94 14.11 -3.11
N ALA A 72 6.14 13.08 -2.28
CA ALA A 72 7.44 12.73 -1.71
C ALA A 72 8.30 11.87 -2.65
N ARG A 73 7.82 11.62 -3.87
CA ARG A 73 8.48 10.79 -4.90
C ARG A 73 8.69 9.35 -4.48
N LEU A 74 7.78 8.83 -3.67
CA LEU A 74 7.75 7.42 -3.32
C LEU A 74 6.95 6.66 -4.38
N PRO A 75 7.29 5.39 -4.64
CA PRO A 75 6.43 4.55 -5.47
C PRO A 75 5.07 4.36 -4.81
N VAL A 76 4.00 4.48 -5.59
CA VAL A 76 2.63 4.30 -5.12
C VAL A 76 1.83 3.51 -6.14
N GLU A 77 1.10 2.49 -5.69
CA GLU A 77 0.14 1.76 -6.51
C GLU A 77 -1.21 1.80 -5.81
N LEU A 78 -2.19 2.43 -6.45
CA LEU A 78 -3.56 2.49 -5.96
C LEU A 78 -4.35 1.34 -6.57
N ILE A 79 -5.03 0.57 -5.74
CA ILE A 79 -5.79 -0.60 -6.18
C ILE A 79 -7.27 -0.29 -6.17
N GLN A 80 -7.93 -0.56 -7.29
CA GLN A 80 -9.37 -0.44 -7.44
C GLN A 80 -9.98 -1.83 -7.60
N ASP A 81 -11.14 -2.02 -7.01
CA ASP A 81 -11.84 -3.30 -7.14
C ASP A 81 -12.40 -3.47 -8.55
N ALA A 82 -12.30 -4.69 -9.07
CA ALA A 82 -12.83 -5.03 -10.40
C ALA A 82 -14.36 -5.24 -10.42
N GLY A 83 -15.03 -5.20 -9.26
CA GLY A 83 -16.46 -5.39 -9.15
C GLY A 83 -16.89 -6.85 -9.12
N ARG A 84 -15.98 -7.76 -8.83
CA ARG A 84 -16.25 -9.20 -8.78
C ARG A 84 -16.60 -9.72 -7.39
N THR A 85 -16.58 -8.85 -6.41
CA THR A 85 -16.67 -9.20 -4.99
C THR A 85 -17.61 -8.26 -4.23
N GLN A 86 -17.26 -7.92 -2.99
CA GLN A 86 -18.09 -7.23 -2.00
C GLN A 86 -18.29 -5.74 -2.24
N VAL A 87 -17.49 -5.11 -3.11
CA VAL A 87 -17.53 -3.67 -3.32
C VAL A 87 -17.81 -3.32 -4.79
N ALA A 88 -18.29 -2.10 -5.03
CA ALA A 88 -18.64 -1.62 -6.36
C ALA A 88 -17.42 -1.53 -7.28
N PRO A 89 -17.59 -1.76 -8.60
CA PRO A 89 -16.50 -1.61 -9.56
C PRO A 89 -15.84 -0.23 -9.48
N GLY A 90 -14.53 -0.20 -9.55
CA GLY A 90 -13.76 1.03 -9.54
C GLY A 90 -13.53 1.64 -8.15
N THR A 91 -14.04 1.00 -7.09
CA THR A 91 -13.81 1.46 -5.73
C THR A 91 -12.35 1.28 -5.35
N ALA A 92 -11.69 2.36 -4.92
CA ALA A 92 -10.34 2.28 -4.38
C ALA A 92 -10.38 1.59 -3.01
N THR A 93 -9.67 0.49 -2.85
CA THR A 93 -9.72 -0.36 -1.65
C THR A 93 -8.47 -0.27 -0.79
N CYS A 94 -7.31 -0.13 -1.43
CA CYS A 94 -6.03 -0.06 -0.75
C CYS A 94 -4.97 0.56 -1.67
N CYS A 95 -3.82 0.85 -1.11
CA CYS A 95 -2.66 1.24 -1.90
C CYS A 95 -1.39 0.64 -1.31
N ALA A 96 -0.37 0.51 -2.16
CA ALA A 96 0.98 0.18 -1.74
C ALA A 96 1.84 1.44 -1.84
N VAL A 97 2.65 1.66 -0.82
CA VAL A 97 3.66 2.73 -0.80
C VAL A 97 5.02 2.07 -0.59
N GLY A 98 5.92 2.27 -1.55
CA GLY A 98 7.24 1.65 -1.52
C GLY A 98 7.39 0.54 -2.56
N PRO A 99 8.40 -0.36 -2.41
CA PRO A 99 9.36 -0.38 -1.29
C PRO A 99 10.30 0.83 -1.30
N ALA A 100 10.65 1.28 -0.12
CA ALA A 100 11.56 2.39 0.06
C ALA A 100 12.15 2.37 1.48
N ASP A 101 13.12 3.24 1.72
CA ASP A 101 13.69 3.45 3.05
C ASP A 101 12.59 3.90 4.02
N SER A 102 12.51 3.24 5.17
CA SER A 102 11.53 3.56 6.22
C SER A 102 11.57 5.04 6.61
N ALA A 103 12.75 5.64 6.68
CA ALA A 103 12.87 7.05 7.05
C ALA A 103 12.17 7.99 6.06
N ARG A 104 12.15 7.63 4.78
CA ARG A 104 11.43 8.40 3.75
C ARG A 104 9.92 8.21 3.84
N MET A 105 9.48 7.08 4.35
CA MET A 105 8.06 6.74 4.42
C MET A 105 7.40 7.21 5.71
N ASP A 106 8.15 7.30 6.80
CA ASP A 106 7.63 7.64 8.11
C ASP A 106 6.79 8.94 8.15
N PRO A 107 7.18 10.04 7.51
CA PRO A 107 6.34 11.25 7.51
C PRO A 107 4.92 11.03 6.98
N ILE A 108 4.73 10.01 6.15
CA ILE A 108 3.43 9.71 5.54
C ILE A 108 2.67 8.64 6.32
N THR A 109 3.38 7.64 6.84
CA THR A 109 2.75 6.43 7.39
C THR A 109 2.77 6.32 8.90
N ALA A 110 3.61 7.11 9.60
CA ALA A 110 3.81 6.95 11.05
C ALA A 110 2.53 7.14 11.88
N GLU A 111 1.61 7.98 11.43
CA GLU A 111 0.36 8.26 12.14
C GLU A 111 -0.73 7.22 11.89
N LEU A 112 -0.54 6.34 10.91
CA LEU A 112 -1.54 5.34 10.55
C LEU A 112 -1.48 4.14 11.49
N GLY A 113 -2.64 3.69 11.94
CA GLY A 113 -2.73 2.51 12.79
C GLY A 113 -2.47 1.22 12.01
N LEU A 114 -2.03 0.19 12.73
CA LEU A 114 -1.92 -1.15 12.15
C LEU A 114 -3.30 -1.75 11.93
N LEU A 115 -3.46 -2.43 10.81
CA LEU A 115 -4.71 -3.13 10.52
C LEU A 115 -4.91 -4.33 11.44
#